data_c01549851d7db2666120b12735af4a08
#
_entry.id   c01549851d7db2666120b12735af4a08
#
_cell.length_a   1.000
_cell.length_b   1.000
_cell.length_c   1.000
_cell.angle_alpha   90.00
_cell.angle_beta   90.00
_cell.angle_gamma   90.00
#
_symmetry.space_group_name_H-M   'P 1'
#
loop_
_entity.id
_entity.type
_entity.pdbx_description
1 polymer ?
#
loop_
_entity_poly.entity_id
_entity_poly.type
_entity_poly.pdbx_seq_one_letter_code
_entity_poly.pdbx_strand_id
1 'polypeptide(L)'
;TNIGLCSAINKAAKLVSNQYVLYAHDDMYFCPEWDRVLLNEVSTLNDDKFYLSGTMIEPNSGHITCDFGTDLDSFKEKDLLLKYKDINFYDHQGTHFAPHLVSKRMWDTVGGFSEEFNPGIASDPDFNMKLWKQGVRIFKGLNDFKVYHFGSLTTRKKKNFIQNRGDKTFLKKWGITTKFFKKYYLRSKTKYNGPLHEPNVTIGYILAFLSCKIQSFFTF
;
A
#
# COMPACT_ATOMS: atom_id res chain seq x y z
N THR A 1 -14.62 11.20 -18.26
CA THR A 1 -13.44 10.58 -18.91
C THR A 1 -12.57 9.96 -17.84
N ASN A 2 -12.11 8.72 -18.01
CA ASN A 2 -11.16 8.07 -17.10
C ASN A 2 -9.79 8.75 -17.24
N ILE A 3 -9.30 9.35 -16.17
CA ILE A 3 -8.02 10.10 -16.12
C ILE A 3 -6.87 9.30 -15.51
N GLY A 4 -7.12 8.04 -15.18
CA GLY A 4 -6.18 7.17 -14.46
C GLY A 4 -6.24 7.34 -12.94
N LEU A 5 -5.81 6.29 -12.24
CA LEU A 5 -5.90 6.19 -10.78
C LEU A 5 -5.09 7.31 -10.08
N CYS A 6 -3.83 7.49 -10.46
CA CYS A 6 -2.96 8.48 -9.81
C CYS A 6 -3.51 9.90 -9.93
N SER A 7 -3.94 10.29 -11.14
CA SER A 7 -4.54 11.61 -11.38
C SER A 7 -5.86 11.80 -10.64
N ALA A 8 -6.70 10.76 -10.57
CA ALA A 8 -7.98 10.82 -9.86
C ALA A 8 -7.77 11.03 -8.35
N ILE A 9 -6.88 10.25 -7.75
CA ILE A 9 -6.57 10.34 -6.31
C ILE A 9 -5.93 11.70 -5.98
N ASN A 10 -4.99 12.17 -6.80
CA ASN A 10 -4.37 13.48 -6.60
C ASN A 10 -5.40 14.63 -6.63
N LYS A 11 -6.39 14.53 -7.53
CA LYS A 11 -7.51 15.51 -7.56
C LYS A 11 -8.37 15.43 -6.31
N ALA A 12 -8.72 14.23 -5.86
CA ALA A 12 -9.50 14.03 -4.64
C ALA A 12 -8.75 14.55 -3.40
N ALA A 13 -7.45 14.26 -3.30
CA ALA A 13 -6.62 14.69 -2.17
C ALA A 13 -6.50 16.22 -2.03
N LYS A 14 -6.67 16.98 -3.11
CA LYS A 14 -6.71 18.45 -3.05
C LYS A 14 -7.95 18.99 -2.31
N LEU A 15 -9.01 18.19 -2.21
CA LEU A 15 -10.22 18.55 -1.48
C LEU A 15 -10.16 18.22 0.01
N VAL A 16 -9.13 17.51 0.45
CA VAL A 16 -8.93 17.16 1.86
C VAL A 16 -8.51 18.40 2.64
N SER A 17 -9.34 18.80 3.60
CA SER A 17 -9.09 19.91 4.54
C SER A 17 -8.59 19.44 5.92
N ASN A 18 -8.64 18.13 6.19
CA ASN A 18 -8.25 17.52 7.46
C ASN A 18 -6.73 17.22 7.50
N GLN A 19 -6.25 16.86 8.71
CA GLN A 19 -4.84 16.57 8.96
C GLN A 19 -4.33 15.29 8.28
N TYR A 20 -5.22 14.38 7.87
CA TYR A 20 -4.87 13.07 7.33
C TYR A 20 -5.55 12.82 6.00
N VAL A 21 -4.88 12.05 5.15
CA VAL A 21 -5.41 11.49 3.90
C VAL A 21 -5.52 9.99 4.07
N LEU A 22 -6.73 9.46 4.03
CA LEU A 22 -7.01 8.03 3.93
C LEU A 22 -7.30 7.69 2.47
N TYR A 23 -6.45 6.89 1.87
CA TYR A 23 -6.67 6.34 0.54
C TYR A 23 -7.20 4.92 0.62
N ALA A 24 -8.27 4.63 -0.10
CA ALA A 24 -8.87 3.31 -0.22
C ALA A 24 -9.36 3.06 -1.64
N HIS A 25 -9.58 1.80 -1.99
CA HIS A 25 -10.24 1.40 -3.24
C HIS A 25 -11.76 1.28 -3.02
N ASP A 26 -12.52 1.40 -4.11
CA ASP A 26 -13.98 1.29 -4.12
C ASP A 26 -14.50 -0.15 -3.96
N ASP A 27 -13.61 -1.13 -4.02
CA ASP A 27 -13.89 -2.57 -3.79
C ASP A 27 -13.40 -3.06 -2.40
N MET A 28 -13.34 -2.15 -1.42
CA MET A 28 -12.96 -2.45 -0.03
C MET A 28 -14.12 -2.19 0.93
N TYR A 29 -14.45 -3.20 1.73
CA TYR A 29 -15.39 -3.08 2.86
C TYR A 29 -14.59 -2.92 4.16
N PHE A 30 -14.79 -1.81 4.86
CA PHE A 30 -14.12 -1.51 6.13
C PHE A 30 -14.87 -2.17 7.28
N CYS A 31 -14.20 -3.06 8.01
CA CYS A 31 -14.77 -3.66 9.20
C CYS A 31 -14.97 -2.59 10.31
N PRO A 32 -15.98 -2.73 11.18
CA PRO A 32 -16.25 -1.74 12.22
C PRO A 32 -15.04 -1.38 13.07
N GLU A 33 -15.04 -0.16 13.61
CA GLU A 33 -14.00 0.39 14.51
C GLU A 33 -12.65 0.71 13.84
N TRP A 34 -12.54 0.60 12.53
CA TRP A 34 -11.30 0.89 11.78
C TRP A 34 -10.76 2.30 12.03
N ASP A 35 -11.65 3.29 12.15
CA ASP A 35 -11.34 4.69 12.42
C ASP A 35 -10.76 4.88 13.83
N ARG A 36 -11.35 4.22 14.83
CA ARG A 36 -10.86 4.23 16.20
C ARG A 36 -9.47 3.60 16.30
N VAL A 37 -9.24 2.50 15.60
CA VAL A 37 -7.92 1.84 15.53
C VAL A 37 -6.87 2.79 14.96
N LEU A 38 -7.18 3.47 13.85
CA LEU A 38 -6.27 4.44 13.25
C LEU A 38 -6.00 5.63 14.16
N LEU A 39 -7.04 6.23 14.76
CA LEU A 39 -6.89 7.37 15.67
C LEU A 39 -6.06 7.00 16.91
N ASN A 40 -6.29 5.83 17.50
CA ASN A 40 -5.50 5.35 18.62
C ASN A 40 -4.03 5.18 18.23
N GLU A 41 -3.74 4.56 17.09
CA GLU A 41 -2.36 4.39 16.61
C GLU A 41 -1.68 5.75 16.40
N VAL A 42 -2.34 6.65 15.66
CA VAL A 42 -1.79 7.99 15.38
C VAL A 42 -1.51 8.76 16.67
N SER A 43 -2.36 8.62 17.71
CA SER A 43 -2.15 9.30 19.00
C SER A 43 -0.89 8.83 19.75
N THR A 44 -0.34 7.68 19.40
CA THR A 44 0.92 7.16 19.99
C THR A 44 2.16 7.64 19.23
N LEU A 45 2.00 8.23 18.06
CA LEU A 45 3.11 8.67 17.21
C LEU A 45 3.55 10.09 17.61
N ASN A 46 4.87 10.30 17.64
CA ASN A 46 5.48 11.57 18.04
C ASN A 46 5.59 12.59 16.89
N ASP A 47 5.40 12.15 15.67
CA ASP A 47 5.42 13.01 14.49
C ASP A 47 4.44 12.51 13.40
N ASP A 48 4.34 13.26 12.32
CA ASP A 48 3.44 12.98 11.20
C ASP A 48 4.11 12.20 10.05
N LYS A 49 5.32 11.66 10.27
CA LYS A 49 6.08 10.86 9.30
C LYS A 49 5.77 9.37 9.42
N PHE A 50 4.58 9.00 9.02
CA PHE A 50 4.12 7.62 9.05
C PHE A 50 3.36 7.23 7.78
N TYR A 51 3.26 5.94 7.55
CA TYR A 51 2.39 5.27 6.60
C TYR A 51 1.73 4.10 7.33
N LEU A 52 0.45 4.25 7.65
CA LEU A 52 -0.35 3.21 8.32
C LEU A 52 -1.27 2.55 7.31
N SER A 53 -1.43 1.24 7.34
CA SER A 53 -2.38 0.54 6.48
C SER A 53 -3.23 -0.47 7.25
N GLY A 54 -4.28 -0.97 6.58
CA GLY A 54 -5.11 -2.02 7.10
C GLY A 54 -4.58 -3.43 6.81
N THR A 55 -5.13 -4.40 7.52
CA THR A 55 -4.97 -5.83 7.26
C THR A 55 -6.06 -6.29 6.30
N MET A 56 -5.66 -6.73 5.10
CA MET A 56 -6.60 -7.19 4.06
C MET A 56 -7.01 -8.64 4.27
N ILE A 57 -8.32 -8.87 4.29
CA ILE A 57 -8.97 -10.18 4.18
C ILE A 57 -9.47 -10.31 2.75
N GLU A 58 -9.10 -11.36 2.04
CA GLU A 58 -9.48 -11.60 0.65
C GLU A 58 -9.88 -13.07 0.42
N PRO A 59 -10.73 -13.36 -0.57
CA PRO A 59 -11.15 -14.74 -0.86
C PRO A 59 -9.99 -15.64 -1.29
N ASN A 60 -9.00 -15.11 -2.03
CA ASN A 60 -7.96 -15.92 -2.66
C ASN A 60 -6.53 -15.44 -2.36
N SER A 61 -6.36 -14.30 -1.70
CA SER A 61 -5.06 -13.68 -1.42
C SER A 61 -5.11 -12.80 -0.18
N GLY A 62 -4.43 -11.65 -0.18
CA GLY A 62 -4.43 -10.72 0.95
C GLY A 62 -3.42 -11.11 2.04
N HIS A 63 -3.58 -10.51 3.21
CA HIS A 63 -2.84 -10.90 4.41
C HIS A 63 -3.46 -12.15 5.03
N ILE A 64 -4.77 -12.25 4.92
CA ILE A 64 -5.61 -13.32 5.44
C ILE A 64 -6.51 -13.81 4.32
N THR A 65 -6.42 -15.09 4.00
CA THR A 65 -7.29 -15.71 3.02
C THR A 65 -8.53 -16.24 3.73
N CYS A 66 -9.68 -15.59 3.47
CA CYS A 66 -10.99 -16.03 3.98
C CYS A 66 -12.08 -15.55 3.01
N ASP A 67 -12.94 -16.47 2.59
CA ASP A 67 -13.95 -16.20 1.57
C ASP A 67 -15.28 -15.77 2.19
N PHE A 68 -15.62 -14.50 2.03
CA PHE A 68 -16.93 -13.92 2.34
C PHE A 68 -17.66 -13.41 1.09
N GLY A 69 -17.27 -13.89 -0.10
CA GLY A 69 -17.84 -13.51 -1.39
C GLY A 69 -16.83 -12.73 -2.25
N THR A 70 -17.06 -12.76 -3.57
CA THR A 70 -16.15 -12.15 -4.55
C THR A 70 -16.72 -10.90 -5.23
N ASP A 71 -17.94 -10.50 -4.89
CA ASP A 71 -18.67 -9.33 -5.37
C ASP A 71 -19.80 -8.98 -4.39
N LEU A 72 -20.51 -7.89 -4.66
CA LEU A 72 -21.59 -7.41 -3.79
C LEU A 72 -22.75 -8.43 -3.68
N ASP A 73 -23.06 -9.16 -4.76
CA ASP A 73 -24.20 -10.10 -4.79
C ASP A 73 -23.91 -11.35 -3.96
N SER A 74 -22.66 -11.79 -3.92
CA SER A 74 -22.20 -12.96 -3.14
C SER A 74 -21.67 -12.60 -1.75
N PHE A 75 -21.65 -11.32 -1.39
CA PHE A 75 -21.04 -10.86 -0.14
C PHE A 75 -21.78 -11.31 1.12
N LYS A 76 -21.11 -12.06 1.96
CA LYS A 76 -21.59 -12.57 3.24
C LYS A 76 -21.25 -11.63 4.38
N GLU A 77 -21.79 -10.40 4.34
CA GLU A 77 -21.48 -9.35 5.32
C GLU A 77 -21.70 -9.79 6.77
N LYS A 78 -22.85 -10.44 7.04
CA LYS A 78 -23.17 -10.92 8.41
C LYS A 78 -22.12 -11.90 8.93
N ASP A 79 -21.66 -12.82 8.07
CA ASP A 79 -20.63 -13.81 8.45
C ASP A 79 -19.29 -13.13 8.70
N LEU A 80 -18.92 -12.14 7.88
CA LEU A 80 -17.73 -11.34 8.10
C LEU A 80 -17.81 -10.60 9.45
N LEU A 81 -18.92 -9.92 9.72
CA LEU A 81 -19.11 -9.13 10.95
C LEU A 81 -19.10 -10.01 12.22
N LEU A 82 -19.55 -11.25 12.13
CA LEU A 82 -19.47 -12.20 13.24
C LEU A 82 -18.05 -12.69 13.50
N LYS A 83 -17.21 -12.77 12.47
CA LYS A 83 -15.91 -13.46 12.53
C LYS A 83 -14.69 -12.55 12.50
N TYR A 84 -14.79 -11.33 11.97
CA TYR A 84 -13.60 -10.51 11.69
C TYR A 84 -12.73 -10.23 12.91
N LYS A 85 -13.31 -10.14 14.12
CA LYS A 85 -12.56 -9.95 15.37
C LYS A 85 -11.72 -11.16 15.74
N ASP A 86 -12.22 -12.37 15.45
CA ASP A 86 -11.55 -13.64 15.76
C ASP A 86 -10.51 -14.04 14.72
N ILE A 87 -10.48 -13.34 13.58
CA ILE A 87 -9.47 -13.56 12.56
C ILE A 87 -8.16 -12.92 13.01
N ASN A 88 -7.27 -13.73 13.58
CA ASN A 88 -6.01 -13.27 14.11
C ASN A 88 -4.95 -13.07 13.04
N PHE A 89 -4.27 -11.97 13.12
CA PHE A 89 -3.06 -11.67 12.39
C PHE A 89 -2.07 -10.94 13.31
N TYR A 90 -1.18 -10.15 12.80
CA TYR A 90 -0.25 -9.32 13.57
C TYR A 90 -0.05 -7.97 12.89
N ASP A 91 0.33 -6.98 13.65
CA ASP A 91 0.84 -5.74 13.08
C ASP A 91 2.06 -6.07 12.21
N HIS A 92 2.04 -5.64 10.95
CA HIS A 92 3.05 -6.06 9.99
C HIS A 92 3.92 -4.91 9.52
N GLN A 93 5.19 -5.27 9.26
CA GLN A 93 6.22 -4.36 8.83
C GLN A 93 6.12 -4.07 7.33
N GLY A 94 6.44 -2.83 6.95
CA GLY A 94 6.67 -2.50 5.56
C GLY A 94 5.44 -2.59 4.68
N THR A 95 4.29 -2.23 5.22
CA THR A 95 3.07 -2.08 4.44
C THR A 95 3.27 -1.08 3.30
N HIS A 96 2.63 -1.31 2.16
CA HIS A 96 2.90 -0.54 0.94
C HIS A 96 1.74 -0.52 -0.06
N PHE A 97 0.51 -0.66 0.41
CA PHE A 97 -0.70 -0.70 -0.44
C PHE A 97 -1.90 -0.10 0.31
N ALA A 98 -3.01 0.08 -0.41
CA ALA A 98 -4.28 0.52 0.15
C ALA A 98 -4.95 -0.59 1.01
N PRO A 99 -5.81 -0.21 2.00
CA PRO A 99 -6.04 1.17 2.40
C PRO A 99 -4.87 1.70 3.22
N HIS A 100 -4.57 3.00 3.06
CA HIS A 100 -3.52 3.59 3.88
C HIS A 100 -3.83 5.02 4.34
N LEU A 101 -3.29 5.36 5.49
CA LEU A 101 -3.36 6.69 6.10
C LEU A 101 -1.96 7.31 6.11
N VAL A 102 -1.87 8.56 5.68
CA VAL A 102 -0.69 9.41 5.85
C VAL A 102 -1.11 10.80 6.34
N SER A 103 -0.20 11.58 6.92
CA SER A 103 -0.50 12.98 7.18
C SER A 103 -0.68 13.75 5.87
N LYS A 104 -1.59 14.73 5.88
CA LYS A 104 -1.80 15.63 4.73
C LYS A 104 -0.52 16.38 4.37
N ARG A 105 0.25 16.78 5.38
CA ARG A 105 1.56 17.42 5.19
C ARG A 105 2.52 16.53 4.41
N MET A 106 2.64 15.24 4.77
CA MET A 106 3.50 14.31 4.04
C MET A 106 2.99 14.03 2.64
N TRP A 107 1.67 13.90 2.46
CA TRP A 107 1.06 13.78 1.13
C TRP A 107 1.45 14.95 0.22
N ASP A 108 1.31 16.19 0.71
CA ASP A 108 1.64 17.40 -0.05
C ASP A 108 3.14 17.53 -0.31
N THR A 109 3.96 17.21 0.69
CA THR A 109 5.44 17.26 0.57
C THR A 109 5.94 16.36 -0.56
N VAL A 110 5.35 15.17 -0.71
CA VAL A 110 5.76 14.23 -1.77
C VAL A 110 5.00 14.44 -3.09
N GLY A 111 4.00 15.32 -3.11
CA GLY A 111 3.18 15.61 -4.28
C GLY A 111 2.22 14.48 -4.67
N GLY A 112 1.71 13.72 -3.69
CA GLY A 112 0.78 12.62 -3.93
C GLY A 112 1.35 11.49 -4.79
N PHE A 113 0.50 10.83 -5.59
CA PHE A 113 0.94 9.80 -6.55
C PHE A 113 1.58 10.40 -7.79
N SER A 114 2.61 9.78 -8.32
CA SER A 114 3.24 10.21 -9.59
C SER A 114 2.40 9.74 -10.79
N GLU A 115 1.95 10.68 -11.61
CA GLU A 115 1.00 10.40 -12.70
C GLU A 115 1.59 9.57 -13.84
N GLU A 116 2.92 9.49 -13.92
CA GLU A 116 3.63 8.58 -14.84
C GLU A 116 3.33 7.10 -14.60
N PHE A 117 2.79 6.76 -13.42
CA PHE A 117 2.34 5.41 -13.07
C PHE A 117 0.87 5.14 -13.43
N ASN A 118 0.16 6.07 -14.05
CA ASN A 118 -1.18 5.76 -14.56
C ASN A 118 -1.13 4.56 -15.54
N PRO A 119 -2.07 3.64 -15.47
CA PRO A 119 -3.31 3.60 -14.69
C PRO A 119 -3.19 3.14 -13.22
N GLY A 120 -1.98 2.82 -12.69
CA GLY A 120 -1.81 2.55 -11.25
C GLY A 120 -0.74 1.53 -10.86
N ILE A 121 -0.24 0.68 -11.78
CA ILE A 121 0.76 -0.35 -11.44
C ILE A 121 2.05 0.30 -10.92
N ALA A 122 2.53 -0.17 -9.77
CA ALA A 122 3.69 0.32 -9.04
C ALA A 122 3.58 1.77 -8.51
N SER A 123 2.39 2.39 -8.53
CA SER A 123 2.16 3.71 -7.93
C SER A 123 2.35 3.69 -6.40
N ASP A 124 1.85 2.65 -5.71
CA ASP A 124 2.04 2.53 -4.25
C ASP A 124 3.53 2.40 -3.86
N PRO A 125 4.34 1.50 -4.46
CA PRO A 125 5.77 1.47 -4.20
C PRO A 125 6.48 2.79 -4.50
N ASP A 126 6.09 3.52 -5.56
CA ASP A 126 6.65 4.83 -5.88
C ASP A 126 6.32 5.86 -4.80
N PHE A 127 5.06 5.91 -4.38
CA PHE A 127 4.62 6.79 -3.30
C PHE A 127 5.38 6.49 -2.00
N ASN A 128 5.51 5.21 -1.64
CA ASN A 128 6.27 4.80 -0.47
C ASN A 128 7.77 5.14 -0.58
N MET A 129 8.37 5.05 -1.78
CA MET A 129 9.75 5.45 -1.97
C MET A 129 9.92 6.98 -1.81
N LYS A 130 8.96 7.78 -2.28
CA LYS A 130 8.97 9.23 -2.05
C LYS A 130 8.88 9.55 -0.56
N LEU A 131 7.98 8.89 0.17
CA LEU A 131 7.87 9.02 1.63
C LEU A 131 9.16 8.60 2.34
N TRP A 132 9.77 7.49 1.93
CA TRP A 132 11.06 7.05 2.46
C TRP A 132 12.14 8.12 2.31
N LYS A 133 12.22 8.75 1.13
CA LYS A 133 13.17 9.85 0.85
C LYS A 133 12.93 11.09 1.71
N GLN A 134 11.70 11.31 2.20
CA GLN A 134 11.36 12.38 3.15
C GLN A 134 11.54 11.96 4.62
N GLY A 135 12.16 10.81 4.86
CA GLY A 135 12.49 10.35 6.20
C GLY A 135 11.38 9.58 6.92
N VAL A 136 10.29 9.21 6.23
CA VAL A 136 9.30 8.28 6.80
C VAL A 136 9.97 6.93 7.05
N ARG A 137 9.83 6.40 8.26
CA ARG A 137 10.38 5.11 8.68
C ARG A 137 9.32 4.20 9.33
N ILE A 138 8.17 4.73 9.66
CA ILE A 138 7.03 3.97 10.16
C ILE A 138 6.17 3.59 8.96
N PHE A 139 6.26 2.33 8.53
CA PHE A 139 5.41 1.69 7.54
C PHE A 139 4.76 0.49 8.21
N LYS A 140 3.66 0.74 8.94
CA LYS A 140 3.01 -0.23 9.83
C LYS A 140 1.63 -0.60 9.30
N GLY A 141 1.40 -1.89 9.10
CA GLY A 141 0.07 -2.42 8.89
C GLY A 141 -0.54 -2.85 10.22
N LEU A 142 -1.78 -2.41 10.48
CA LEU A 142 -2.47 -2.63 11.72
C LEU A 142 -3.35 -3.88 11.64
N ASN A 143 -3.14 -4.83 12.56
CA ASN A 143 -3.96 -6.03 12.63
C ASN A 143 -5.44 -5.71 12.77
N ASP A 144 -5.78 -4.78 13.66
CA ASP A 144 -7.18 -4.51 14.02
C ASP A 144 -7.88 -3.54 13.05
N PHE A 145 -7.15 -2.86 12.19
CA PHE A 145 -7.72 -2.16 11.04
C PHE A 145 -7.97 -3.17 9.91
N LYS A 146 -9.06 -3.90 10.00
CA LYS A 146 -9.41 -4.93 9.01
C LYS A 146 -10.27 -4.40 7.89
N VAL A 147 -9.96 -4.82 6.68
CA VAL A 147 -10.77 -4.56 5.49
C VAL A 147 -10.98 -5.86 4.71
N TYR A 148 -12.19 -6.05 4.22
CA TYR A 148 -12.47 -7.09 3.25
C TYR A 148 -12.34 -6.51 1.85
N HIS A 149 -11.49 -7.10 1.02
CA HIS A 149 -11.25 -6.65 -0.34
C HIS A 149 -11.76 -7.70 -1.32
N PHE A 150 -12.69 -7.31 -2.19
CA PHE A 150 -13.30 -8.21 -3.17
C PHE A 150 -12.35 -8.65 -4.28
N GLY A 151 -11.14 -8.10 -4.30
CA GLY A 151 -10.04 -8.51 -5.18
C GLY A 151 -10.19 -8.02 -6.61
N SER A 152 -10.07 -6.72 -6.84
CA SER A 152 -9.92 -6.11 -8.18
C SER A 152 -11.08 -6.40 -9.14
N LEU A 153 -12.32 -6.23 -8.69
CA LEU A 153 -13.55 -6.48 -9.46
C LEU A 153 -13.53 -5.82 -10.85
N THR A 154 -13.11 -4.57 -10.92
CA THR A 154 -13.06 -3.79 -12.17
C THR A 154 -12.00 -4.31 -13.14
N THR A 155 -10.84 -4.70 -12.62
CA THR A 155 -9.71 -5.20 -13.44
C THR A 155 -10.01 -6.58 -14.00
N ARG A 156 -10.67 -7.46 -13.23
CA ARG A 156 -11.09 -8.79 -13.69
C ARG A 156 -12.10 -8.74 -14.83
N LYS A 157 -12.97 -7.72 -14.87
CA LYS A 157 -14.00 -7.56 -15.91
C LYS A 157 -13.44 -7.01 -17.23
N LYS A 158 -12.25 -6.40 -17.23
CA LYS A 158 -11.63 -5.82 -18.43
C LYS A 158 -10.53 -6.71 -18.98
N LYS A 159 -10.88 -7.62 -19.92
CA LYS A 159 -9.92 -8.51 -20.60
C LYS A 159 -8.78 -7.81 -21.36
N ASN A 160 -8.89 -6.52 -21.64
CA ASN A 160 -7.94 -5.70 -22.41
C ASN A 160 -7.27 -4.63 -21.55
N PHE A 161 -7.04 -4.88 -20.26
CA PHE A 161 -6.28 -3.96 -19.43
C PHE A 161 -4.84 -3.95 -19.94
N ILE A 162 -4.43 -2.85 -20.55
CA ILE A 162 -3.03 -2.63 -20.92
C ILE A 162 -2.27 -2.53 -19.61
N GLN A 163 -1.56 -3.62 -19.25
CA GLN A 163 -0.60 -3.56 -18.17
C GLN A 163 0.38 -2.43 -18.49
N ASN A 164 0.34 -1.37 -17.71
CA ASN A 164 1.35 -0.36 -17.84
C ASN A 164 2.71 -1.00 -17.47
N ARG A 165 3.77 -0.41 -17.95
CA ARG A 165 5.13 -0.85 -17.64
C ARG A 165 5.59 -0.30 -16.27
N GLY A 166 4.68 -0.22 -15.26
CA GLY A 166 4.92 0.43 -13.98
C GLY A 166 6.17 -0.07 -13.25
N ASP A 167 6.40 -1.38 -13.22
CA ASP A 167 7.64 -1.92 -12.63
C ASP A 167 8.90 -1.46 -13.40
N LYS A 168 8.83 -1.31 -14.70
CA LYS A 168 9.94 -0.77 -15.52
C LYS A 168 10.11 0.73 -15.25
N THR A 169 9.00 1.48 -15.16
CA THR A 169 9.00 2.90 -14.78
C THR A 169 9.63 3.10 -13.40
N PHE A 170 9.27 2.25 -12.43
CA PHE A 170 9.86 2.27 -11.09
C PHE A 170 11.38 2.02 -11.12
N LEU A 171 11.79 0.97 -11.86
CA LEU A 171 13.22 0.64 -12.03
C LEU A 171 14.00 1.79 -12.67
N LYS A 172 13.45 2.39 -13.73
CA LYS A 172 14.06 3.53 -14.40
C LYS A 172 14.18 4.75 -13.49
N LYS A 173 13.15 5.06 -12.71
CA LYS A 173 13.09 6.21 -11.81
C LYS A 173 14.02 6.08 -10.61
N TRP A 174 14.07 4.89 -9.99
CA TRP A 174 14.73 4.68 -8.71
C TRP A 174 16.02 3.85 -8.80
N GLY A 175 16.30 3.23 -9.94
CA GLY A 175 17.49 2.39 -10.16
C GLY A 175 17.44 1.05 -9.42
N ILE A 176 16.30 0.68 -8.84
CA ILE A 176 16.03 -0.58 -8.14
C ILE A 176 14.62 -1.08 -8.50
N THR A 177 14.40 -2.40 -8.38
CA THR A 177 13.07 -2.98 -8.62
C THR A 177 12.13 -2.76 -7.42
N THR A 178 10.81 -2.80 -7.64
CA THR A 178 9.81 -2.80 -6.57
C THR A 178 10.03 -3.95 -5.57
N LYS A 179 10.46 -5.13 -6.08
CA LYS A 179 10.82 -6.28 -5.23
C LYS A 179 12.00 -5.98 -4.32
N PHE A 180 13.05 -5.33 -4.86
CA PHE A 180 14.23 -4.93 -4.08
C PHE A 180 13.82 -3.95 -2.98
N PHE A 181 13.05 -2.91 -3.31
CA PHE A 181 12.57 -1.92 -2.34
C PHE A 181 11.76 -2.57 -1.22
N LYS A 182 10.77 -3.39 -1.56
CA LYS A 182 9.93 -4.09 -0.58
C LYS A 182 10.74 -5.01 0.35
N LYS A 183 11.76 -5.68 -0.17
CA LYS A 183 12.59 -6.60 0.60
C LYS A 183 13.58 -5.90 1.52
N TYR A 184 14.34 -4.96 1.01
CA TYR A 184 15.50 -4.40 1.72
C TYR A 184 15.20 -3.11 2.47
N TYR A 185 14.32 -2.27 1.94
CA TYR A 185 13.90 -1.03 2.59
C TYR A 185 12.73 -1.26 3.52
N LEU A 186 11.61 -1.73 2.98
CA LEU A 186 10.37 -1.89 3.74
C LEU A 186 10.38 -3.14 4.65
N ARG A 187 11.17 -4.16 4.34
CA ARG A 187 11.18 -5.45 5.06
C ARG A 187 9.78 -6.06 5.15
N SER A 188 9.01 -5.95 4.07
CA SER A 188 7.62 -6.39 4.00
C SER A 188 7.46 -7.88 4.34
N LYS A 189 6.27 -8.26 4.81
CA LYS A 189 5.89 -9.63 5.20
C LYS A 189 6.51 -10.13 6.50
N THR A 190 7.01 -9.25 7.34
CA THR A 190 7.47 -9.59 8.69
C THR A 190 6.57 -8.92 9.74
N LYS A 191 6.59 -9.43 10.96
CA LYS A 191 5.92 -8.78 12.10
C LYS A 191 6.52 -7.40 12.35
N TYR A 192 5.70 -6.43 12.71
CA TYR A 192 6.16 -5.08 13.01
C TYR A 192 7.12 -5.08 14.22
N ASN A 193 8.24 -4.43 14.07
CA ASN A 193 9.30 -4.35 15.07
C ASN A 193 9.88 -2.91 15.18
N GLY A 194 9.00 -1.92 15.10
CA GLY A 194 9.37 -0.52 15.21
C GLY A 194 9.75 0.15 13.89
N PRO A 195 10.23 1.39 13.95
CA PRO A 195 10.63 2.15 12.76
C PRO A 195 11.72 1.46 11.96
N LEU A 196 11.65 1.59 10.65
CA LEU A 196 12.64 1.04 9.73
C LEU A 196 13.94 1.87 9.76
N HIS A 197 15.05 1.20 9.52
CA HIS A 197 16.37 1.81 9.33
C HIS A 197 16.85 1.59 7.91
N GLU A 198 17.90 2.31 7.51
CA GLU A 198 18.56 2.10 6.22
C GLU A 198 18.91 0.61 6.01
N PRO A 199 18.85 0.12 4.77
CA PRO A 199 19.15 -1.27 4.47
C PRO A 199 20.56 -1.69 4.90
N ASN A 200 20.68 -2.83 5.56
CA ASN A 200 21.99 -3.43 5.84
C ASN A 200 22.61 -3.94 4.53
N VAL A 201 23.84 -3.50 4.25
CA VAL A 201 24.59 -3.89 3.05
C VAL A 201 25.21 -5.25 3.26
N THR A 202 24.44 -6.31 3.01
CA THR A 202 24.88 -7.70 3.01
C THR A 202 25.32 -8.16 1.63
N ILE A 203 25.99 -9.30 1.51
CA ILE A 203 26.31 -9.92 0.20
C ILE A 203 25.03 -10.09 -0.64
N GLY A 204 23.94 -10.57 -0.02
CA GLY A 204 22.66 -10.72 -0.70
C GLY A 204 22.05 -9.39 -1.18
N TYR A 205 22.22 -8.31 -0.42
CA TYR A 205 21.86 -6.96 -0.85
C TYR A 205 22.66 -6.54 -2.09
N ILE A 206 23.98 -6.70 -2.05
CA ILE A 206 24.89 -6.31 -3.14
C ILE A 206 24.53 -7.06 -4.43
N LEU A 207 24.37 -8.38 -4.37
CA LEU A 207 24.01 -9.18 -5.54
C LEU A 207 22.65 -8.79 -6.13
N ALA A 208 21.66 -8.56 -5.26
CA ALA A 208 20.35 -8.11 -5.70
C ALA A 208 20.39 -6.68 -6.29
N PHE A 209 21.21 -5.79 -5.74
CA PHE A 209 21.40 -4.44 -6.27
C PHE A 209 22.08 -4.46 -7.64
N LEU A 210 23.12 -5.27 -7.81
CA LEU A 210 23.79 -5.47 -9.11
C LEU A 210 22.81 -6.03 -10.15
N SER A 211 21.96 -6.98 -9.74
CA SER A 211 20.89 -7.47 -10.62
C SER A 211 19.94 -6.35 -11.06
N CYS A 212 19.57 -5.42 -10.16
CA CYS A 212 18.77 -4.26 -10.53
C CYS A 212 19.49 -3.37 -11.56
N LYS A 213 20.79 -3.16 -11.40
CA LYS A 213 21.60 -2.35 -12.35
C LYS A 213 21.64 -2.99 -13.74
N ILE A 214 21.86 -4.31 -13.79
CA ILE A 214 21.83 -5.06 -15.06
C ILE A 214 20.46 -4.95 -15.72
N GLN A 215 19.38 -5.18 -14.97
CA GLN A 215 18.01 -5.03 -15.49
C GLN A 215 17.75 -3.62 -16.01
N SER A 216 18.20 -2.58 -15.28
CA SER A 216 18.05 -1.18 -15.68
C SER A 216 18.74 -0.91 -17.03
N PHE A 217 19.93 -1.48 -17.25
CA PHE A 217 20.65 -1.34 -18.51
C PHE A 217 19.90 -1.91 -19.72
N PHE A 218 19.21 -3.04 -19.56
CA PHE A 218 18.42 -3.68 -20.63
C PHE A 218 16.97 -3.17 -20.74
N THR A 219 16.57 -2.19 -19.91
CA THR A 219 15.20 -1.65 -19.92
C THR A 219 15.05 -0.40 -20.79
N PHE A 220 16.09 0.01 -21.49
CA PHE A 220 16.13 1.10 -22.45
C PHE A 220 15.69 0.68 -23.84
#